data_fc52ef57eb36fd917f2daf542e4fefbd
#
_entry.id   fc52ef57eb36fd917f2daf542e4fefbd
#
_cell.length_a   1.000
_cell.length_b   1.000
_cell.length_c   1.000
_cell.angle_alpha   90.00
_cell.angle_beta   90.00
_cell.angle_gamma   90.00
#
_symmetry.space_group_name_H-M   'P 1'
#
loop_
_entity.id
_entity.type
_entity.pdbx_description
1 polymer ?
#
loop_
_entity_poly.entity_id
_entity_poly.type
_entity_poly.pdbx_seq_one_letter_code
_entity_poly.pdbx_strand_id
1 'polypeptide(L)'
;MFTIDRDYVKSVLPVRDPAGHKGTFGKVCLLGGSVGYTGAPVLCARGAVRGGCGLVFLGVPTDIWQVAAVKCDEAMPFPLPSHEGRLALAAEPALRCRAAGCDVLAIGCGMGRGDETDALTRRLLTLEMPLVLDADGINALSGHIDELSCRRGMTTVLTPHDGELARIGGDLTSPREAAASDFAVRHGVYLVRKGRRTVLAAPDGRLAVNTTGNDGMAKGGSGDVLTGLLASLLAQGTEPFAACCAAVWLHGRAGDLAAMEKGHRGMTPVDMIEKLPYALKEVE
;
A
#
# COMPACT_ATOMS: atom_id res chain seq x y z
N MET A 1 -22.09 -7.83 -0.18
CA MET A 1 -21.41 -6.69 0.49
C MET A 1 -21.62 -6.82 2.00
N PHE A 2 -20.57 -6.59 2.80
CA PHE A 2 -20.64 -6.58 4.27
C PHE A 2 -19.84 -5.40 4.83
N THR A 3 -20.09 -5.06 6.10
CA THR A 3 -19.29 -4.07 6.82
C THR A 3 -18.16 -4.79 7.55
N ILE A 4 -16.95 -4.30 7.42
CA ILE A 4 -15.78 -4.86 8.09
C ILE A 4 -15.85 -4.49 9.57
N ASP A 5 -15.83 -5.49 10.44
CA ASP A 5 -15.78 -5.34 11.88
C ASP A 5 -14.55 -6.01 12.49
N ARG A 6 -14.41 -5.86 13.80
CA ARG A 6 -13.29 -6.40 14.56
C ARG A 6 -13.21 -7.93 14.45
N ASP A 7 -14.36 -8.61 14.56
CA ASP A 7 -14.40 -10.08 14.61
C ASP A 7 -14.04 -10.68 13.26
N TYR A 8 -14.45 -10.05 12.15
CA TYR A 8 -13.99 -10.41 10.82
C TYR A 8 -12.47 -10.26 10.71
N VAL A 9 -11.90 -9.11 11.12
CA VAL A 9 -10.44 -8.89 11.04
C VAL A 9 -9.68 -9.92 11.87
N LYS A 10 -10.14 -10.22 13.09
CA LYS A 10 -9.57 -11.26 13.95
C LYS A 10 -9.60 -12.64 13.26
N SER A 11 -10.68 -12.97 12.55
CA SER A 11 -10.84 -14.28 11.91
C SER A 11 -9.94 -14.51 10.69
N VAL A 12 -9.44 -13.42 10.05
CA VAL A 12 -8.68 -13.52 8.79
C VAL A 12 -7.18 -13.26 8.96
N LEU A 13 -6.75 -12.69 10.08
CA LEU A 13 -5.33 -12.50 10.33
C LEU A 13 -4.65 -13.85 10.66
N PRO A 14 -3.47 -14.10 10.08
CA PRO A 14 -2.73 -15.33 10.37
C PRO A 14 -2.26 -15.33 11.83
N VAL A 15 -2.42 -16.48 12.47
CA VAL A 15 -1.84 -16.70 13.82
C VAL A 15 -0.32 -16.71 13.69
N ARG A 16 0.35 -15.92 14.51
CA ARG A 16 1.82 -15.90 14.53
C ARG A 16 2.37 -17.15 15.19
N ASP A 17 3.26 -17.85 14.48
CA ASP A 17 4.00 -18.98 15.04
C ASP A 17 5.01 -18.48 16.09
N PRO A 18 4.94 -18.90 17.37
CA PRO A 18 5.91 -18.51 18.38
C PRO A 18 7.34 -18.98 18.06
N ALA A 19 7.52 -20.03 17.25
CA ALA A 19 8.81 -20.53 16.79
C ALA A 19 9.26 -19.87 15.46
N GLY A 20 8.47 -18.96 14.91
CA GLY A 20 8.76 -18.27 13.66
C GLY A 20 10.00 -17.38 13.73
N HIS A 21 10.63 -17.15 12.59
CA HIS A 21 11.75 -16.23 12.43
C HIS A 21 11.40 -15.13 11.42
N LYS A 22 12.23 -14.10 11.28
CA LYS A 22 11.98 -12.97 10.37
C LYS A 22 11.64 -13.37 8.92
N GLY A 23 12.12 -14.50 8.42
CA GLY A 23 11.77 -15.02 7.10
C GLY A 23 10.37 -15.64 7.02
N THR A 24 9.84 -16.15 8.15
CA THR A 24 8.50 -16.75 8.23
C THR A 24 7.39 -15.71 8.10
N PHE A 25 7.65 -14.48 8.58
CA PHE A 25 6.65 -13.43 8.65
C PHE A 25 6.62 -12.51 7.42
N GLY A 26 7.20 -12.98 6.33
CA GLY A 26 7.14 -12.29 5.03
C GLY A 26 8.18 -11.19 4.84
N LYS A 27 8.45 -10.91 3.57
CA LYS A 27 9.42 -9.92 3.10
C LYS A 27 8.75 -8.98 2.12
N VAL A 28 8.78 -7.70 2.43
CA VAL A 28 8.21 -6.64 1.59
C VAL A 28 9.31 -5.89 0.88
N CYS A 29 9.16 -5.69 -0.43
CA CYS A 29 9.92 -4.71 -1.20
C CYS A 29 9.03 -3.49 -1.44
N LEU A 30 9.49 -2.33 -1.06
CA LEU A 30 8.83 -1.04 -1.30
C LEU A 30 9.63 -0.25 -2.31
N LEU A 31 8.96 0.42 -3.23
CA LEU A 31 9.55 1.33 -4.20
C LEU A 31 8.86 2.68 -4.09
N GLY A 32 9.62 3.72 -3.76
CA GLY A 32 9.03 5.03 -3.54
C GLY A 32 10.06 6.14 -3.33
N GLY A 33 9.54 7.34 -3.14
CA GLY A 33 10.33 8.52 -2.86
C GLY A 33 10.92 9.21 -4.08
N SER A 34 11.12 10.50 -3.91
CA SER A 34 11.82 11.38 -4.85
C SER A 34 12.33 12.61 -4.08
N VAL A 35 13.15 13.44 -4.72
CA VAL A 35 13.54 14.74 -4.15
C VAL A 35 12.28 15.56 -3.88
N GLY A 36 12.13 16.06 -2.65
CA GLY A 36 10.92 16.73 -2.16
C GLY A 36 9.88 15.82 -1.49
N TYR A 37 9.92 14.50 -1.71
CA TYR A 37 8.96 13.53 -1.17
C TYR A 37 9.63 12.41 -0.36
N THR A 38 10.62 12.75 0.46
CA THR A 38 11.37 11.76 1.27
C THR A 38 10.56 11.17 2.42
N GLY A 39 9.47 11.80 2.83
CA GLY A 39 8.61 11.34 3.93
C GLY A 39 7.74 10.16 3.57
N ALA A 40 7.14 10.18 2.38
CA ALA A 40 6.17 9.17 1.92
C ALA A 40 6.72 7.73 1.96
N PRO A 41 7.89 7.41 1.37
CA PRO A 41 8.44 6.05 1.41
C PRO A 41 8.81 5.60 2.83
N VAL A 42 9.22 6.53 3.70
CA VAL A 42 9.54 6.23 5.11
C VAL A 42 8.27 5.89 5.90
N LEU A 43 7.17 6.65 5.70
CA LEU A 43 5.88 6.35 6.32
C LEU A 43 5.34 4.99 5.86
N CYS A 44 5.46 4.69 4.56
CA CYS A 44 5.11 3.39 3.99
C CYS A 44 5.94 2.26 4.64
N ALA A 45 7.25 2.43 4.73
CA ALA A 45 8.14 1.44 5.35
C ALA A 45 7.80 1.20 6.83
N ARG A 46 7.56 2.26 7.60
CA ARG A 46 7.14 2.15 9.01
C ARG A 46 5.76 1.50 9.14
N GLY A 47 4.82 1.80 8.24
CA GLY A 47 3.53 1.11 8.16
C GLY A 47 3.70 -0.40 7.95
N ALA A 48 4.61 -0.81 7.05
CA ALA A 48 4.92 -2.21 6.80
C ALA A 48 5.55 -2.90 8.03
N VAL A 49 6.53 -2.27 8.67
CA VAL A 49 7.17 -2.79 9.89
C VAL A 49 6.15 -2.99 11.00
N ARG A 50 5.30 -1.96 11.25
CA ARG A 50 4.24 -2.05 12.28
C ARG A 50 3.12 -3.02 11.92
N GLY A 51 2.95 -3.35 10.63
CA GLY A 51 2.04 -4.39 10.16
C GLY A 51 2.51 -5.82 10.47
N GLY A 52 3.75 -6.00 10.95
CA GLY A 52 4.26 -7.26 11.49
C GLY A 52 5.04 -8.14 10.51
N CYS A 53 5.30 -7.71 9.26
CA CYS A 53 6.17 -8.49 8.36
C CYS A 53 7.61 -8.55 8.90
N GLY A 54 8.34 -9.60 8.50
CA GLY A 54 9.64 -9.89 9.06
C GLY A 54 10.78 -9.05 8.50
N LEU A 55 10.71 -8.65 7.23
CA LEU A 55 11.74 -7.85 6.55
C LEU A 55 11.11 -6.83 5.61
N VAL A 56 11.60 -5.60 5.66
CA VAL A 56 11.18 -4.51 4.76
C VAL A 56 12.39 -3.94 4.03
N PHE A 57 12.40 -4.06 2.71
CA PHE A 57 13.38 -3.43 1.81
C PHE A 57 12.76 -2.21 1.16
N LEU A 58 13.46 -1.08 1.17
CA LEU A 58 12.96 0.18 0.64
C LEU A 58 13.90 0.69 -0.48
N GLY A 59 13.48 0.52 -1.74
CA GLY A 59 14.17 1.08 -2.90
C GLY A 59 13.82 2.56 -3.09
N VAL A 60 14.83 3.40 -3.12
CA VAL A 60 14.68 4.86 -3.28
C VAL A 60 15.70 5.40 -4.29
N PRO A 61 15.43 6.56 -4.94
CA PRO A 61 16.44 7.26 -5.73
C PRO A 61 17.74 7.47 -4.95
N THR A 62 18.89 7.29 -5.61
CA THR A 62 20.21 7.54 -5.00
C THR A 62 20.31 8.91 -4.35
N ASP A 63 19.64 9.93 -4.92
CA ASP A 63 19.62 11.31 -4.41
C ASP A 63 19.07 11.44 -2.99
N ILE A 64 18.17 10.56 -2.59
CA ILE A 64 17.52 10.61 -1.27
C ILE A 64 17.87 9.43 -0.37
N TRP A 65 18.72 8.51 -0.83
CA TRP A 65 19.05 7.29 -0.08
C TRP A 65 19.59 7.57 1.32
N GLN A 66 20.53 8.51 1.45
CA GLN A 66 21.09 8.85 2.76
C GLN A 66 20.03 9.39 3.71
N VAL A 67 19.09 10.20 3.19
CA VAL A 67 17.97 10.73 4.00
C VAL A 67 17.06 9.60 4.44
N ALA A 68 16.75 8.65 3.55
CA ALA A 68 15.92 7.48 3.88
C ALA A 68 16.63 6.59 4.91
N ALA A 69 17.94 6.35 4.76
CA ALA A 69 18.74 5.55 5.67
C ALA A 69 18.78 6.12 7.09
N VAL A 70 18.89 7.44 7.24
CA VAL A 70 18.86 8.12 8.54
C VAL A 70 17.47 8.03 9.21
N LYS A 71 16.39 7.96 8.41
CA LYS A 71 15.01 7.94 8.94
C LYS A 71 14.46 6.54 9.20
N CYS A 72 15.13 5.50 8.72
CA CYS A 72 14.67 4.11 8.85
C CYS A 72 15.62 3.32 9.75
N ASP A 73 15.14 2.89 10.91
CA ASP A 73 15.89 2.03 11.82
C ASP A 73 15.67 0.54 11.52
N GLU A 74 14.43 0.15 11.22
CA GLU A 74 14.05 -1.27 11.04
C GLU A 74 13.95 -1.69 9.57
N ALA A 75 13.56 -0.76 8.67
CA ALA A 75 13.56 -1.02 7.23
C ALA A 75 14.96 -0.85 6.65
N MET A 76 15.22 -1.50 5.53
CA MET A 76 16.52 -1.53 4.84
C MET A 76 16.47 -0.73 3.54
N PRO A 77 16.73 0.59 3.57
CA PRO A 77 16.80 1.41 2.37
C PRO A 77 17.99 1.02 1.49
N PHE A 78 17.77 0.91 0.19
CA PHE A 78 18.82 0.68 -0.79
C PHE A 78 18.72 1.67 -1.95
N PRO A 79 19.88 2.15 -2.49
CA PRO A 79 19.89 3.13 -3.56
C PRO A 79 19.60 2.48 -4.91
N LEU A 80 18.83 3.19 -5.73
CA LEU A 80 18.52 2.82 -7.10
C LEU A 80 18.93 3.95 -8.05
N PRO A 81 19.33 3.63 -9.31
CA PRO A 81 19.58 4.64 -10.32
C PRO A 81 18.45 5.65 -10.44
N SER A 82 18.83 6.91 -10.51
CA SER A 82 17.91 8.05 -10.51
C SER A 82 18.30 9.10 -11.56
N HIS A 83 17.32 9.85 -12.01
CA HIS A 83 17.46 10.99 -12.89
C HIS A 83 16.56 12.12 -12.42
N GLU A 84 17.11 13.32 -12.30
CA GLU A 84 16.40 14.50 -11.77
C GLU A 84 15.68 14.25 -10.42
N GLY A 85 16.33 13.48 -9.53
CA GLY A 85 15.79 13.21 -8.20
C GLY A 85 14.62 12.22 -8.16
N ARG A 86 14.34 11.51 -9.26
CA ARG A 86 13.32 10.46 -9.40
C ARG A 86 13.97 9.16 -9.87
N LEU A 87 13.28 8.05 -9.68
CA LEU A 87 13.74 6.76 -10.17
C LEU A 87 13.84 6.76 -11.71
N ALA A 88 15.00 6.39 -12.21
CA ALA A 88 15.24 6.22 -13.63
C ALA A 88 14.84 4.81 -14.11
N LEU A 89 14.59 4.67 -15.41
CA LEU A 89 14.31 3.36 -16.01
C LEU A 89 15.46 2.35 -15.81
N ALA A 90 16.70 2.84 -15.71
CA ALA A 90 17.89 2.04 -15.41
C ALA A 90 17.85 1.35 -14.02
N ALA A 91 16.91 1.70 -13.15
CA ALA A 91 16.70 1.02 -11.86
C ALA A 91 16.08 -0.39 -12.00
N GLU A 92 15.45 -0.70 -13.14
CA GLU A 92 14.69 -1.94 -13.34
C GLU A 92 15.48 -3.23 -13.02
N PRO A 93 16.72 -3.47 -13.52
CA PRO A 93 17.42 -4.73 -13.25
C PRO A 93 17.74 -4.93 -11.76
N ALA A 94 18.21 -3.90 -11.08
CA ALA A 94 18.54 -3.96 -9.65
C ALA A 94 17.29 -4.21 -8.80
N LEU A 95 16.18 -3.58 -9.17
CA LEU A 95 14.91 -3.75 -8.48
C LEU A 95 14.34 -5.16 -8.70
N ARG A 96 14.35 -5.70 -9.93
CA ARG A 96 13.93 -7.08 -10.21
C ARG A 96 14.74 -8.09 -9.41
N CYS A 97 16.06 -7.90 -9.33
CA CYS A 97 16.93 -8.75 -8.52
C CYS A 97 16.55 -8.71 -7.03
N ARG A 98 16.27 -7.53 -6.48
CA ARG A 98 15.86 -7.38 -5.08
C ARG A 98 14.46 -7.96 -4.83
N ALA A 99 13.51 -7.68 -5.70
CA ALA A 99 12.13 -8.13 -5.60
C ALA A 99 11.99 -9.66 -5.66
N ALA A 100 12.84 -10.34 -6.43
CA ALA A 100 12.84 -11.80 -6.54
C ALA A 100 13.05 -12.53 -5.19
N GLY A 101 13.61 -11.86 -4.20
CA GLY A 101 13.77 -12.39 -2.83
C GLY A 101 12.68 -11.98 -1.87
N CYS A 102 11.61 -11.34 -2.34
CA CYS A 102 10.51 -10.80 -1.54
C CYS A 102 9.17 -11.45 -1.89
N ASP A 103 8.21 -11.35 -1.00
CA ASP A 103 6.87 -11.95 -1.15
C ASP A 103 5.87 -10.96 -1.76
N VAL A 104 6.10 -9.66 -1.62
CA VAL A 104 5.24 -8.58 -2.13
C VAL A 104 6.09 -7.39 -2.58
N LEU A 105 5.68 -6.75 -3.68
CA LEU A 105 6.19 -5.45 -4.11
C LEU A 105 5.09 -4.39 -3.97
N ALA A 106 5.40 -3.26 -3.32
CA ALA A 106 4.53 -2.09 -3.29
C ALA A 106 5.22 -0.89 -3.94
N ILE A 107 4.50 -0.16 -4.79
CA ILE A 107 5.04 0.90 -5.65
C ILE A 107 4.16 2.15 -5.55
N GLY A 108 4.79 3.33 -5.38
CA GLY A 108 4.11 4.58 -5.69
C GLY A 108 4.25 5.70 -4.69
N CYS A 109 4.49 5.40 -3.42
CA CYS A 109 4.52 6.41 -2.35
C CYS A 109 5.59 7.50 -2.59
N GLY A 110 5.16 8.67 -3.08
CA GLY A 110 6.03 9.82 -3.30
C GLY A 110 7.09 9.65 -4.39
N MET A 111 6.85 8.83 -5.40
CA MET A 111 7.82 8.61 -6.51
C MET A 111 7.99 9.82 -7.41
N GLY A 112 7.00 10.70 -7.45
CA GLY A 112 6.90 11.78 -8.43
C GLY A 112 6.53 11.25 -9.83
N ARG A 113 6.07 12.15 -10.68
CA ARG A 113 5.68 11.85 -12.07
C ARG A 113 6.83 12.14 -13.03
N GLY A 114 7.02 11.29 -14.02
CA GLY A 114 7.99 11.46 -15.09
C GLY A 114 8.01 10.25 -16.02
N ASP A 115 8.38 10.46 -17.28
CA ASP A 115 8.30 9.42 -18.32
C ASP A 115 9.05 8.15 -17.95
N GLU A 116 10.28 8.27 -17.40
CA GLU A 116 11.08 7.13 -16.98
C GLU A 116 10.47 6.43 -15.73
N THR A 117 10.01 7.19 -14.74
CA THR A 117 9.40 6.65 -13.52
C THR A 117 8.09 5.92 -13.83
N ASP A 118 7.25 6.53 -14.68
CA ASP A 118 5.99 5.93 -15.13
C ASP A 118 6.26 4.67 -15.99
N ALA A 119 7.25 4.71 -16.90
CA ALA A 119 7.66 3.55 -17.69
C ALA A 119 8.24 2.42 -16.82
N LEU A 120 9.07 2.75 -15.82
CA LEU A 120 9.59 1.78 -14.86
C LEU A 120 8.44 1.06 -14.14
N THR A 121 7.46 1.81 -13.63
CA THR A 121 6.29 1.24 -12.96
C THR A 121 5.56 0.26 -13.87
N ARG A 122 5.27 0.63 -15.12
CA ARG A 122 4.59 -0.25 -16.08
C ARG A 122 5.41 -1.51 -16.41
N ARG A 123 6.75 -1.40 -16.58
CA ARG A 123 7.60 -2.57 -16.80
C ARG A 123 7.59 -3.56 -15.63
N LEU A 124 7.41 -3.06 -14.40
CA LEU A 124 7.33 -3.90 -13.21
C LEU A 124 6.01 -4.68 -13.09
N LEU A 125 4.98 -4.33 -13.88
CA LEU A 125 3.75 -5.12 -13.95
C LEU A 125 4.00 -6.57 -14.42
N THR A 126 5.09 -6.84 -15.11
CA THR A 126 5.43 -8.20 -15.58
C THR A 126 6.03 -9.10 -14.49
N LEU A 127 6.24 -8.61 -13.26
CA LEU A 127 6.74 -9.42 -12.16
C LEU A 127 5.66 -10.39 -11.67
N GLU A 128 6.01 -11.67 -11.59
CA GLU A 128 5.11 -12.74 -11.12
C GLU A 128 5.07 -12.82 -9.59
N MET A 129 4.61 -11.73 -8.95
CA MET A 129 4.47 -11.64 -7.51
C MET A 129 3.30 -10.72 -7.14
N PRO A 130 2.75 -10.80 -5.93
CA PRO A 130 1.77 -9.84 -5.43
C PRO A 130 2.27 -8.40 -5.53
N LEU A 131 1.41 -7.51 -6.04
CA LEU A 131 1.72 -6.11 -6.31
C LEU A 131 0.69 -5.19 -5.67
N VAL A 132 1.17 -4.16 -4.97
CA VAL A 132 0.35 -3.05 -4.46
C VAL A 132 0.77 -1.78 -5.19
N LEU A 133 -0.18 -1.10 -5.82
CA LEU A 133 0.02 0.21 -6.46
C LEU A 133 -0.76 1.28 -5.71
N ASP A 134 -0.08 2.34 -5.33
CA ASP A 134 -0.66 3.53 -4.70
C ASP A 134 -0.12 4.81 -5.34
N ALA A 135 -0.79 5.92 -5.17
CA ALA A 135 -0.34 7.25 -5.54
C ALA A 135 0.27 7.31 -6.97
N ASP A 136 1.57 7.60 -7.09
CA ASP A 136 2.22 7.71 -8.40
C ASP A 136 2.34 6.38 -9.14
N GLY A 137 2.33 5.26 -8.43
CA GLY A 137 2.22 3.93 -9.02
C GLY A 137 0.89 3.72 -9.76
N ILE A 138 -0.21 4.24 -9.21
CA ILE A 138 -1.51 4.28 -9.90
C ILE A 138 -1.49 5.28 -11.04
N ASN A 139 -0.95 6.48 -10.79
CA ASN A 139 -0.88 7.54 -11.80
C ASN A 139 -0.11 7.12 -13.06
N ALA A 140 0.89 6.23 -12.94
CA ALA A 140 1.65 5.67 -14.06
C ALA A 140 0.79 4.84 -15.04
N LEU A 141 -0.41 4.41 -14.61
CA LEU A 141 -1.39 3.70 -15.44
C LEU A 141 -2.36 4.63 -16.19
N SER A 142 -2.25 5.94 -16.01
CA SER A 142 -3.12 6.89 -16.74
C SER A 142 -2.88 6.79 -18.25
N GLY A 143 -3.94 6.45 -19.00
CA GLY A 143 -3.87 6.14 -20.44
C GLY A 143 -3.29 4.75 -20.77
N HIS A 144 -2.93 3.95 -19.76
CA HIS A 144 -2.28 2.64 -19.89
C HIS A 144 -2.94 1.55 -19.02
N ILE A 145 -4.16 1.75 -18.58
CA ILE A 145 -4.84 0.84 -17.65
C ILE A 145 -4.97 -0.58 -18.21
N ASP A 146 -5.06 -0.73 -19.52
CA ASP A 146 -5.17 -2.04 -20.20
C ASP A 146 -3.90 -2.89 -20.04
N GLU A 147 -2.75 -2.29 -19.71
CA GLU A 147 -1.52 -3.03 -19.40
C GLU A 147 -1.68 -3.94 -18.17
N LEU A 148 -2.65 -3.67 -17.27
CA LEU A 148 -3.00 -4.57 -16.18
C LEU A 148 -3.51 -5.95 -16.65
N SER A 149 -3.89 -6.08 -17.92
CA SER A 149 -4.30 -7.38 -18.48
C SER A 149 -3.22 -8.46 -18.37
N CYS A 150 -1.92 -8.08 -18.36
CA CYS A 150 -0.82 -9.01 -18.15
C CYS A 150 -0.79 -9.60 -16.73
N ARG A 151 -1.54 -9.02 -15.80
CA ARG A 151 -1.63 -9.46 -14.40
C ARG A 151 -2.88 -10.23 -14.05
N ARG A 152 -3.71 -10.60 -15.05
CA ARG A 152 -4.92 -11.39 -14.78
C ARG A 152 -4.58 -12.73 -14.11
N GLY A 153 -5.25 -13.00 -12.98
CA GLY A 153 -4.98 -14.17 -12.15
C GLY A 153 -3.86 -13.99 -11.12
N MET A 154 -3.12 -12.89 -11.16
CA MET A 154 -2.13 -12.51 -10.15
C MET A 154 -2.71 -11.50 -9.16
N THR A 155 -2.25 -11.55 -7.91
CA THR A 155 -2.66 -10.57 -6.90
C THR A 155 -2.14 -9.19 -7.27
N THR A 156 -3.07 -8.28 -7.57
CA THR A 156 -2.79 -6.86 -7.84
C THR A 156 -3.78 -6.02 -7.05
N VAL A 157 -3.28 -5.17 -6.18
CA VAL A 157 -4.10 -4.26 -5.36
C VAL A 157 -3.84 -2.82 -5.78
N LEU A 158 -4.91 -2.09 -6.06
CA LEU A 158 -4.89 -0.64 -6.29
C LEU A 158 -5.56 0.06 -5.11
N THR A 159 -4.95 1.14 -4.61
CA THR A 159 -5.46 1.91 -3.46
C THR A 159 -5.79 3.36 -3.83
N PRO A 160 -6.61 3.64 -4.86
CA PRO A 160 -6.87 5.00 -5.30
C PRO A 160 -7.79 5.77 -4.36
N HIS A 161 -7.55 7.07 -4.21
CA HIS A 161 -8.61 8.02 -3.89
C HIS A 161 -9.39 8.37 -5.18
N ASP A 162 -10.53 9.06 -5.05
CA ASP A 162 -11.40 9.33 -6.22
C ASP A 162 -10.68 10.04 -7.37
N GLY A 163 -9.76 10.98 -7.09
CA GLY A 163 -8.99 11.66 -8.13
C GLY A 163 -8.01 10.74 -8.88
N GLU A 164 -7.37 9.78 -8.20
CA GLU A 164 -6.51 8.76 -8.82
C GLU A 164 -7.37 7.77 -9.64
N LEU A 165 -8.49 7.33 -9.08
CA LEU A 165 -9.42 6.43 -9.77
C LEU A 165 -9.94 7.04 -11.08
N ALA A 166 -10.31 8.31 -11.07
CA ALA A 166 -10.73 9.02 -12.28
C ALA A 166 -9.64 9.06 -13.36
N ARG A 167 -8.36 9.29 -12.98
CA ARG A 167 -7.25 9.37 -13.93
C ARG A 167 -6.99 8.05 -14.66
N ILE A 168 -7.33 6.93 -14.04
CA ILE A 168 -7.20 5.59 -14.65
C ILE A 168 -8.51 5.06 -15.23
N GLY A 169 -9.50 5.94 -15.46
CA GLY A 169 -10.76 5.60 -16.14
C GLY A 169 -11.84 5.01 -15.23
N GLY A 170 -11.74 5.17 -13.90
CA GLY A 170 -12.80 4.76 -12.99
C GLY A 170 -14.01 5.67 -13.02
N ASP A 171 -15.19 5.09 -12.88
CA ASP A 171 -16.45 5.83 -12.85
C ASP A 171 -16.67 6.48 -11.46
N LEU A 172 -16.93 7.79 -11.46
CA LEU A 172 -17.28 8.56 -10.26
C LEU A 172 -18.75 8.99 -10.24
N THR A 173 -19.52 8.68 -11.28
CA THR A 173 -20.92 9.09 -11.42
C THR A 173 -21.90 8.07 -10.87
N SER A 174 -21.57 6.80 -10.97
CA SER A 174 -22.34 5.69 -10.40
C SER A 174 -22.15 5.56 -8.88
N PRO A 175 -23.03 4.84 -8.16
CA PRO A 175 -22.82 4.50 -6.75
C PRO A 175 -21.43 3.90 -6.52
N ARG A 176 -20.77 4.35 -5.44
CA ARG A 176 -19.36 4.02 -5.15
C ARG A 176 -19.08 2.52 -5.18
N GLU A 177 -19.98 1.74 -4.61
CA GLU A 177 -19.87 0.29 -4.49
C GLU A 177 -19.99 -0.39 -5.85
N ALA A 178 -20.94 0.01 -6.67
CA ALA A 178 -21.14 -0.52 -8.02
C ALA A 178 -19.94 -0.18 -8.91
N ALA A 179 -19.53 1.07 -8.95
CA ALA A 179 -18.37 1.52 -9.72
C ALA A 179 -17.07 0.82 -9.31
N ALA A 180 -16.87 0.60 -8.00
CA ALA A 180 -15.71 -0.14 -7.49
C ALA A 180 -15.73 -1.61 -7.89
N SER A 181 -16.89 -2.26 -7.82
CA SER A 181 -17.07 -3.66 -8.26
C SER A 181 -16.80 -3.81 -9.75
N ASP A 182 -17.41 -2.98 -10.58
CA ASP A 182 -17.25 -3.03 -12.05
C ASP A 182 -15.78 -2.81 -12.46
N PHE A 183 -15.09 -1.87 -11.82
CA PHE A 183 -13.68 -1.62 -12.07
C PHE A 183 -12.81 -2.84 -11.68
N ALA A 184 -13.01 -3.37 -10.46
CA ALA A 184 -12.24 -4.51 -9.96
C ALA A 184 -12.40 -5.77 -10.84
N VAL A 185 -13.64 -6.10 -11.22
CA VAL A 185 -13.95 -7.25 -12.10
C VAL A 185 -13.39 -7.04 -13.50
N ARG A 186 -13.59 -5.86 -14.09
CA ARG A 186 -13.12 -5.52 -15.44
C ARG A 186 -11.61 -5.67 -15.58
N HIS A 187 -10.85 -5.14 -14.62
CA HIS A 187 -9.39 -5.11 -14.69
C HIS A 187 -8.73 -6.31 -13.97
N GLY A 188 -9.49 -7.15 -13.27
CA GLY A 188 -8.97 -8.32 -12.55
C GLY A 188 -8.11 -7.92 -11.34
N VAL A 189 -8.47 -6.87 -10.62
CA VAL A 189 -7.70 -6.30 -9.49
C VAL A 189 -8.52 -6.24 -8.20
N TYR A 190 -7.82 -6.21 -7.07
CA TYR A 190 -8.41 -5.79 -5.80
C TYR A 190 -8.37 -4.26 -5.74
N LEU A 191 -9.49 -3.63 -5.46
CA LEU A 191 -9.62 -2.17 -5.41
C LEU A 191 -9.94 -1.72 -3.99
N VAL A 192 -9.11 -0.85 -3.43
CA VAL A 192 -9.35 -0.12 -2.17
C VAL A 192 -9.65 1.33 -2.53
N ARG A 193 -10.92 1.65 -2.80
CA ARG A 193 -11.36 3.01 -3.12
C ARG A 193 -11.39 3.84 -1.85
N LYS A 194 -10.31 4.59 -1.60
CA LYS A 194 -10.10 5.41 -0.40
C LYS A 194 -11.15 6.52 -0.24
N GLY A 195 -11.45 6.87 1.00
CA GLY A 195 -12.36 7.96 1.37
C GLY A 195 -13.15 7.63 2.64
N ARG A 196 -14.04 8.54 3.04
CA ARG A 196 -14.99 8.22 4.12
C ARG A 196 -15.81 7.00 3.70
N ARG A 197 -15.85 5.95 4.57
CA ARG A 197 -16.42 4.63 4.24
C ARG A 197 -15.69 4.02 3.02
N THR A 198 -14.40 3.77 3.18
CA THR A 198 -13.58 3.10 2.14
C THR A 198 -14.29 1.85 1.61
N VAL A 199 -14.44 1.77 0.29
CA VAL A 199 -15.04 0.63 -0.40
C VAL A 199 -13.95 -0.30 -0.91
N LEU A 200 -14.13 -1.59 -0.67
CA LEU A 200 -13.24 -2.64 -1.15
C LEU A 200 -13.98 -3.52 -2.14
N ALA A 201 -13.36 -3.78 -3.27
CA ALA A 201 -13.89 -4.68 -4.29
C ALA A 201 -12.81 -5.68 -4.73
N ALA A 202 -13.22 -6.93 -4.92
CA ALA A 202 -12.37 -8.00 -5.43
C ALA A 202 -12.72 -8.34 -6.88
N PRO A 203 -11.78 -8.95 -7.63
CA PRO A 203 -12.02 -9.35 -9.03
C PRO A 203 -13.10 -10.43 -9.19
N ASP A 204 -13.46 -11.11 -8.10
CA ASP A 204 -14.53 -12.10 -8.05
C ASP A 204 -15.91 -11.53 -7.66
N GLY A 205 -16.01 -10.19 -7.53
CA GLY A 205 -17.25 -9.50 -7.19
C GLY A 205 -17.53 -9.36 -5.68
N ARG A 206 -16.67 -9.89 -4.80
CA ARG A 206 -16.79 -9.61 -3.35
C ARG A 206 -16.68 -8.11 -3.08
N LEU A 207 -17.53 -7.62 -2.17
CA LEU A 207 -17.57 -6.21 -1.76
C LEU A 207 -17.59 -6.08 -0.24
N ALA A 208 -16.84 -5.12 0.29
CA ALA A 208 -16.88 -4.73 1.69
C ALA A 208 -16.78 -3.21 1.87
N VAL A 209 -17.23 -2.72 3.02
CA VAL A 209 -17.14 -1.31 3.39
C VAL A 209 -16.49 -1.20 4.76
N ASN A 210 -15.49 -0.33 4.87
CA ASN A 210 -14.86 0.01 6.15
C ASN A 210 -15.51 1.25 6.77
N THR A 211 -15.78 1.20 8.07
CA THR A 211 -16.39 2.30 8.83
C THR A 211 -15.48 2.91 9.90
N THR A 212 -14.29 2.34 10.13
CA THR A 212 -13.28 2.92 11.02
C THR A 212 -12.57 4.10 10.37
N GLY A 213 -12.00 4.96 11.18
CA GLY A 213 -11.27 6.14 10.72
C GLY A 213 -12.08 7.42 10.85
N ASN A 214 -11.39 8.54 10.83
CA ASN A 214 -11.94 9.86 11.06
C ASN A 214 -11.32 10.92 10.13
N ASP A 215 -11.85 12.13 10.18
CA ASP A 215 -11.40 13.26 9.32
C ASP A 215 -9.99 13.78 9.67
N GLY A 216 -9.46 13.50 10.85
CA GLY A 216 -8.07 13.79 11.21
C GLY A 216 -7.05 13.06 10.35
N MET A 217 -7.47 11.96 9.72
CA MET A 217 -6.66 11.16 8.77
C MET A 217 -6.52 11.83 7.39
N ALA A 218 -7.26 12.89 7.10
CA ALA A 218 -7.19 13.62 5.82
C ALA A 218 -5.93 14.49 5.74
N LYS A 219 -4.76 13.84 5.77
CA LYS A 219 -3.43 14.46 5.74
C LYS A 219 -2.49 13.68 4.81
N GLY A 220 -1.54 14.39 4.20
CA GLY A 220 -0.47 13.75 3.42
C GLY A 220 0.29 12.74 4.27
N GLY A 221 0.51 11.56 3.74
CA GLY A 221 1.19 10.46 4.41
C GLY A 221 0.28 9.36 4.98
N SER A 222 -1.01 9.63 5.21
CA SER A 222 -1.94 8.61 5.73
C SER A 222 -2.11 7.44 4.74
N GLY A 223 -2.19 7.71 3.44
CA GLY A 223 -2.23 6.68 2.40
C GLY A 223 -0.97 5.82 2.36
N ASP A 224 0.21 6.45 2.54
CA ASP A 224 1.49 5.75 2.54
C ASP A 224 1.55 4.71 3.67
N VAL A 225 1.04 5.04 4.85
CA VAL A 225 0.93 4.10 6.00
C VAL A 225 0.03 2.91 5.64
N LEU A 226 -1.12 3.16 5.00
CA LEU A 226 -2.02 2.09 4.55
C LEU A 226 -1.34 1.15 3.54
N THR A 227 -0.63 1.71 2.57
CA THR A 227 0.10 0.94 1.56
C THR A 227 1.13 0.01 2.18
N GLY A 228 1.90 0.50 3.14
CA GLY A 228 2.86 -0.31 3.88
C GLY A 228 2.21 -1.42 4.70
N LEU A 229 1.17 -1.09 5.45
CA LEU A 229 0.40 -2.04 6.25
C LEU A 229 -0.21 -3.15 5.38
N LEU A 230 -0.83 -2.78 4.26
CA LEU A 230 -1.42 -3.74 3.31
C LEU A 230 -0.37 -4.68 2.73
N ALA A 231 0.77 -4.13 2.26
CA ALA A 231 1.87 -4.94 1.75
C ALA A 231 2.40 -5.92 2.80
N SER A 232 2.46 -5.49 4.06
CA SER A 232 2.86 -6.33 5.19
C SER A 232 1.91 -7.51 5.41
N LEU A 233 0.59 -7.28 5.40
CA LEU A 233 -0.39 -8.36 5.59
C LEU A 233 -0.38 -9.36 4.42
N LEU A 234 -0.23 -8.88 3.20
CA LEU A 234 -0.06 -9.75 2.02
C LEU A 234 1.20 -10.60 2.13
N ALA A 235 2.33 -10.01 2.55
CA ALA A 235 3.60 -10.73 2.69
C ALA A 235 3.55 -11.82 3.78
N GLN A 236 2.69 -11.66 4.78
CA GLN A 236 2.43 -12.65 5.82
C GLN A 236 1.48 -13.77 5.36
N GLY A 237 1.05 -13.77 4.08
CA GLY A 237 0.20 -14.81 3.50
C GLY A 237 -1.30 -14.64 3.75
N THR A 238 -1.73 -13.47 4.22
CA THR A 238 -3.18 -13.18 4.31
C THR A 238 -3.80 -13.20 2.91
N GLU A 239 -4.98 -13.83 2.77
CA GLU A 239 -5.72 -13.84 1.50
C GLU A 239 -5.95 -12.40 1.00
N PRO A 240 -5.78 -12.11 -0.31
CA PRO A 240 -5.70 -10.74 -0.80
C PRO A 240 -6.88 -9.83 -0.45
N PHE A 241 -8.13 -10.33 -0.57
CA PHE A 241 -9.29 -9.52 -0.18
C PHE A 241 -9.37 -9.31 1.34
N ALA A 242 -9.06 -10.35 2.11
CA ALA A 242 -8.99 -10.27 3.56
C ALA A 242 -7.88 -9.32 4.03
N ALA A 243 -6.71 -9.34 3.36
CA ALA A 243 -5.62 -8.40 3.63
C ALA A 243 -6.05 -6.94 3.39
N CYS A 244 -6.77 -6.67 2.29
CA CYS A 244 -7.34 -5.35 2.03
C CYS A 244 -8.31 -4.93 3.13
N CYS A 245 -9.23 -5.83 3.54
CA CYS A 245 -10.20 -5.56 4.60
C CYS A 245 -9.53 -5.28 5.94
N ALA A 246 -8.59 -6.15 6.34
CA ALA A 246 -7.87 -6.00 7.60
C ALA A 246 -7.01 -4.73 7.61
N ALA A 247 -6.29 -4.44 6.51
CA ALA A 247 -5.46 -3.24 6.42
C ALA A 247 -6.27 -1.95 6.59
N VAL A 248 -7.40 -1.80 5.89
CA VAL A 248 -8.19 -0.57 6.00
C VAL A 248 -8.86 -0.43 7.36
N TRP A 249 -9.29 -1.54 7.97
CA TRP A 249 -9.87 -1.51 9.31
C TRP A 249 -8.83 -1.12 10.37
N LEU A 250 -7.67 -1.79 10.37
CA LEU A 250 -6.56 -1.50 11.30
C LEU A 250 -6.03 -0.08 11.14
N HIS A 251 -5.86 0.38 9.91
CA HIS A 251 -5.44 1.73 9.60
C HIS A 251 -6.45 2.77 10.11
N GLY A 252 -7.74 2.57 9.86
CA GLY A 252 -8.79 3.43 10.37
C GLY A 252 -8.85 3.41 11.91
N ARG A 253 -8.76 2.20 12.52
CA ARG A 253 -8.76 2.05 13.99
C ARG A 253 -7.55 2.72 14.63
N ALA A 254 -6.36 2.61 14.02
CA ALA A 254 -5.18 3.35 14.49
C ALA A 254 -5.38 4.87 14.39
N GLY A 255 -6.04 5.35 13.33
CA GLY A 255 -6.46 6.74 13.21
C GLY A 255 -7.42 7.18 14.32
N ASP A 256 -8.40 6.35 14.69
CA ASP A 256 -9.35 6.64 15.76
C ASP A 256 -8.65 6.71 17.12
N LEU A 257 -7.73 5.77 17.39
CA LEU A 257 -6.90 5.79 18.60
C LEU A 257 -6.00 7.04 18.67
N ALA A 258 -5.41 7.43 17.56
CA ALA A 258 -4.61 8.65 17.48
C ALA A 258 -5.46 9.92 17.72
N ALA A 259 -6.67 9.98 17.15
CA ALA A 259 -7.58 11.10 17.35
C ALA A 259 -8.06 11.23 18.80
N MET A 260 -8.29 10.11 19.49
CA MET A 260 -8.65 10.10 20.92
C MET A 260 -7.55 10.73 21.79
N GLU A 261 -6.29 10.57 21.42
CA GLU A 261 -5.15 11.10 22.19
C GLU A 261 -4.76 12.52 21.78
N LYS A 262 -4.67 12.77 20.47
CA LYS A 262 -4.10 14.03 19.90
C LYS A 262 -5.17 14.99 19.38
N GLY A 263 -6.42 14.55 19.30
CA GLY A 263 -7.52 15.25 18.60
C GLY A 263 -7.36 15.17 17.08
N HIS A 264 -8.48 15.34 16.37
CA HIS A 264 -8.53 15.22 14.90
C HIS A 264 -7.59 16.20 14.18
N ARG A 265 -7.44 17.41 14.68
CA ARG A 265 -6.57 18.44 14.05
C ARG A 265 -5.09 18.20 14.32
N GLY A 266 -4.75 17.69 15.51
CA GLY A 266 -3.36 17.53 15.95
C GLY A 266 -2.70 16.23 15.49
N MET A 267 -3.47 15.16 15.29
CA MET A 267 -2.93 13.86 14.89
C MET A 267 -2.21 13.91 13.53
N THR A 268 -1.23 13.06 13.37
CA THR A 268 -0.41 12.93 12.16
C THR A 268 -0.33 11.46 11.73
N PRO A 269 0.15 11.14 10.50
CA PRO A 269 0.43 9.76 10.09
C PRO A 269 1.43 9.04 11.01
N VAL A 270 2.35 9.77 11.65
CA VAL A 270 3.28 9.19 12.63
C VAL A 270 2.53 8.69 13.86
N ASP A 271 1.58 9.49 14.37
CA ASP A 271 0.73 9.05 15.49
C ASP A 271 -0.07 7.80 15.13
N MET A 272 -0.57 7.71 13.90
CA MET A 272 -1.26 6.50 13.42
C MET A 272 -0.32 5.28 13.43
N ILE A 273 0.92 5.42 12.95
CA ILE A 273 1.93 4.35 12.98
C ILE A 273 2.18 3.88 14.42
N GLU A 274 2.25 4.80 15.38
CA GLU A 274 2.41 4.48 16.80
C GLU A 274 1.19 3.75 17.38
N LYS A 275 -0.01 3.97 16.82
CA LYS A 275 -1.24 3.30 17.26
C LYS A 275 -1.52 1.97 16.54
N LEU A 276 -0.85 1.66 15.43
CA LEU A 276 -1.02 0.37 14.74
C LEU A 276 -0.84 -0.85 15.65
N PRO A 277 0.19 -0.92 16.52
CA PRO A 277 0.34 -2.06 17.44
C PRO A 277 -0.84 -2.23 18.40
N TYR A 278 -1.46 -1.14 18.81
CA TYR A 278 -2.63 -1.19 19.72
C TYR A 278 -3.89 -1.64 18.97
N ALA A 279 -4.06 -1.21 17.71
CA ALA A 279 -5.16 -1.68 16.86
C ALA A 279 -5.01 -3.18 16.53
N LEU A 280 -3.79 -3.66 16.27
CA LEU A 280 -3.49 -5.08 16.10
C LEU A 280 -3.82 -5.88 17.35
N LYS A 281 -3.40 -5.41 18.52
CA LYS A 281 -3.70 -6.06 19.81
C LYS A 281 -5.21 -6.24 20.09
N GLU A 282 -6.06 -5.41 19.51
CA GLU A 282 -7.51 -5.57 19.66
C GLU A 282 -8.06 -6.80 18.91
N VAL A 283 -7.32 -7.33 17.94
CA VAL A 283 -7.72 -8.45 17.05
C VAL A 283 -6.86 -9.71 17.22
N GLU A 284 -5.81 -9.65 18.01
CA GLU A 284 -5.04 -10.81 18.46
C GLU A 284 -5.80 -11.51 19.60
#